data_b7cce8a7706ee8d3d01b8fbfae3a3756
#
_entry.id   b7cce8a7706ee8d3d01b8fbfae3a3756
#
_cell.length_a   1.000
_cell.length_b   1.000
_cell.length_c   1.000
_cell.angle_alpha   90.00
_cell.angle_beta   90.00
_cell.angle_gamma   90.00
#
_symmetry.space_group_name_H-M   'P 1'
#
loop_
_entity.id
_entity.type
_entity.pdbx_description
1 polymer ?
#
loop_
_entity_poly.entity_id
_entity_poly.type
_entity_poly.pdbx_seq_one_letter_code
_entity_poly.pdbx_strand_id
1 'polypeptide(L)'
;MKTLLSLYLVLAVILAQFFAAYFFSKGRTSYRKAFSALVLCISVYLFGYLMIINNNNLQEMIFWNQIQYLGLPFISVLWLMVALLYTKTIYSLKTKMALLLFSVPVTTFFMRLTNSWHHLFYTKWEVRQFFGYNSLYMERGLWYYVNISYTILCLLLTVIIYFIGYLKNKVGYTKPHFLVFLFASLLPFIGIVLILFAFEECSIDYSALIMPVSLLIISYGILKYDFLEIRTLARETIFENNFAGMVVLGPGNRIIDYNKAAEKFFEAINISLNNYPIEHILDREPNLLEIFESKSSRDFSLVIDGEEKYFEIDVVPLGDRQNENTRMLKSIRDVTEERKVQEKLKFLATTDSLSGLYNRAEFMNLAKREFVWAKRNNEELSLLIMDLDNFKIINDTFGHAAGDEVIREIGSIIMTSFRKTDIAGRIGGEEFAVVLRNASLEEAKMVAEKFRETVANRKVNYGEQEISFTVSIGMAAIRGNTDDIYDIEDVLKKADDALYKAKAKGRNCVAT
;
A
#
# COMPACT_ATOMS: atom_id res chain seq x y z
N MET A 1 -7.06 38.07 42.94
CA MET A 1 -7.94 37.18 42.17
C MET A 1 -8.19 37.73 40.78
N LYS A 2 -8.51 39.03 40.59
CA LYS A 2 -8.75 39.68 39.26
C LYS A 2 -7.64 39.39 38.25
N THR A 3 -6.36 39.62 38.60
CA THR A 3 -5.22 39.41 37.69
C THR A 3 -5.10 37.95 37.22
N LEU A 4 -5.30 36.99 38.14
CA LEU A 4 -5.23 35.57 37.82
C LEU A 4 -6.38 35.15 36.86
N LEU A 5 -7.60 35.62 37.11
CA LEU A 5 -8.76 35.39 36.26
C LEU A 5 -8.58 36.02 34.88
N SER A 6 -8.08 37.26 34.82
CA SER A 6 -7.78 37.93 33.56
C SER A 6 -6.73 37.17 32.75
N LEU A 7 -5.63 36.71 33.39
CA LEU A 7 -4.59 35.91 32.72
C LEU A 7 -5.16 34.59 32.19
N TYR A 8 -5.98 33.87 32.98
CA TYR A 8 -6.67 32.65 32.53
C TYR A 8 -7.53 32.90 31.30
N LEU A 9 -8.34 33.98 31.31
CA LEU A 9 -9.23 34.31 30.18
C LEU A 9 -8.44 34.73 28.93
N VAL A 10 -7.34 35.48 29.07
CA VAL A 10 -6.46 35.84 27.94
C VAL A 10 -5.90 34.58 27.30
N LEU A 11 -5.35 33.65 28.10
CA LEU A 11 -4.85 32.37 27.57
C LEU A 11 -5.95 31.57 26.93
N ALA A 12 -7.15 31.51 27.49
CA ALA A 12 -8.30 30.82 26.94
C ALA A 12 -8.75 31.40 25.60
N VAL A 13 -8.76 32.74 25.45
CA VAL A 13 -9.09 33.42 24.19
C VAL A 13 -8.05 33.11 23.10
N ILE A 14 -6.76 33.24 23.41
CA ILE A 14 -5.66 32.94 22.48
C ILE A 14 -5.75 31.49 22.00
N LEU A 15 -5.96 30.56 22.94
CA LEU A 15 -6.08 29.14 22.64
C LEU A 15 -7.33 28.85 21.76
N ALA A 16 -8.47 29.48 22.08
CA ALA A 16 -9.67 29.36 21.28
C ALA A 16 -9.46 29.89 19.84
N GLN A 17 -8.84 31.05 19.68
CA GLN A 17 -8.51 31.59 18.35
C GLN A 17 -7.57 30.67 17.56
N PHE A 18 -6.54 30.13 18.21
CA PHE A 18 -5.64 29.15 17.61
C PHE A 18 -6.40 27.93 17.10
N PHE A 19 -7.24 27.30 17.93
CA PHE A 19 -8.05 26.16 17.51
C PHE A 19 -9.05 26.51 16.43
N ALA A 20 -9.71 27.67 16.50
CA ALA A 20 -10.62 28.10 15.44
C ALA A 20 -9.90 28.19 14.07
N ALA A 21 -8.73 28.84 14.02
CA ALA A 21 -7.91 28.96 12.83
C ALA A 21 -7.41 27.58 12.34
N TYR A 22 -6.92 26.73 13.26
CA TYR A 22 -6.42 25.41 12.95
C TYR A 22 -7.51 24.52 12.31
N PHE A 23 -8.69 24.42 12.95
CA PHE A 23 -9.78 23.59 12.43
C PHE A 23 -10.41 24.17 11.16
N PHE A 24 -10.37 25.49 10.98
CA PHE A 24 -10.79 26.13 9.72
C PHE A 24 -9.83 25.78 8.58
N SER A 25 -8.51 25.90 8.78
CA SER A 25 -7.51 25.59 7.75
C SER A 25 -7.48 24.12 7.35
N LYS A 26 -7.75 23.20 8.27
CA LYS A 26 -7.83 21.75 8.05
C LYS A 26 -9.25 21.28 7.70
N GLY A 27 -10.20 22.18 7.55
CA GLY A 27 -11.65 21.94 7.50
C GLY A 27 -12.18 21.40 6.18
N ARG A 28 -11.70 20.23 5.74
CA ARG A 28 -12.31 19.49 4.61
C ARG A 28 -13.67 18.87 4.96
N THR A 29 -13.97 18.63 6.23
CA THR A 29 -15.20 17.99 6.71
C THR A 29 -16.18 19.01 7.32
N SER A 30 -17.49 18.76 7.18
CA SER A 30 -18.54 19.68 7.66
C SER A 30 -18.48 19.88 9.17
N TYR A 31 -18.18 18.84 9.97
CA TYR A 31 -18.10 18.96 11.43
C TYR A 31 -16.90 19.80 11.88
N ARG A 32 -15.74 19.80 11.16
CA ARG A 32 -14.60 20.66 11.49
C ARG A 32 -14.93 22.14 11.26
N LYS A 33 -15.68 22.45 10.19
CA LYS A 33 -16.16 23.83 9.96
C LYS A 33 -17.12 24.28 11.06
N ALA A 34 -18.07 23.41 11.44
CA ALA A 34 -18.99 23.70 12.54
C ALA A 34 -18.23 23.86 13.87
N PHE A 35 -17.24 23.03 14.14
CA PHE A 35 -16.41 23.15 15.33
C PHE A 35 -15.56 24.44 15.32
N SER A 36 -14.97 24.82 14.20
CA SER A 36 -14.25 26.11 14.07
C SER A 36 -15.19 27.29 14.39
N ALA A 37 -16.42 27.28 13.87
CA ALA A 37 -17.42 28.32 14.19
C ALA A 37 -17.79 28.32 15.68
N LEU A 38 -17.99 27.14 16.29
CA LEU A 38 -18.24 27.00 17.72
C LEU A 38 -17.13 27.63 18.55
N VAL A 39 -15.87 27.30 18.24
CA VAL A 39 -14.69 27.80 18.95
C VAL A 39 -14.55 29.30 18.80
N LEU A 40 -14.84 29.85 17.61
CA LEU A 40 -14.86 31.29 17.37
C LEU A 40 -15.93 31.99 18.25
N CYS A 41 -17.14 31.43 18.33
CA CYS A 41 -18.18 31.96 19.22
C CYS A 41 -17.78 31.94 20.69
N ILE A 42 -17.12 30.86 21.14
CA ILE A 42 -16.57 30.77 22.51
C ILE A 42 -15.50 31.84 22.73
N SER A 43 -14.59 32.06 21.75
CA SER A 43 -13.58 33.12 21.85
C SER A 43 -14.17 34.49 22.00
N VAL A 44 -15.21 34.84 21.22
CA VAL A 44 -15.91 36.14 21.34
C VAL A 44 -16.58 36.30 22.72
N TYR A 45 -17.22 35.23 23.18
CA TYR A 45 -17.85 35.20 24.51
C TYR A 45 -16.82 35.43 25.63
N LEU A 46 -15.70 34.71 25.63
CA LEU A 46 -14.63 34.83 26.63
C LEU A 46 -13.98 36.19 26.58
N PHE A 47 -13.74 36.74 25.39
CA PHE A 47 -13.17 38.07 25.23
C PHE A 47 -14.09 39.16 25.80
N GLY A 48 -15.38 39.09 25.50
CA GLY A 48 -16.36 40.01 26.09
C GLY A 48 -16.38 39.94 27.63
N TYR A 49 -16.30 38.73 28.22
CA TYR A 49 -16.25 38.55 29.66
C TYR A 49 -14.94 39.12 30.28
N LEU A 50 -13.81 38.90 29.61
CA LEU A 50 -12.52 39.48 29.99
C LEU A 50 -12.60 41.02 30.07
N MET A 51 -13.24 41.64 29.08
CA MET A 51 -13.41 43.10 29.05
C MET A 51 -14.35 43.61 30.13
N ILE A 52 -15.42 42.89 30.45
CA ILE A 52 -16.34 43.22 31.52
C ILE A 52 -15.64 43.28 32.87
N ILE A 53 -14.87 42.23 33.25
CA ILE A 53 -14.20 42.14 34.55
C ILE A 53 -13.07 43.16 34.71
N ASN A 54 -12.54 43.68 33.61
CA ASN A 54 -11.48 44.69 33.64
C ASN A 54 -11.99 46.13 33.55
N ASN A 55 -13.32 46.31 33.42
CA ASN A 55 -13.94 47.62 33.30
C ASN A 55 -14.66 48.04 34.59
N ASN A 56 -14.80 49.35 34.79
CA ASN A 56 -15.45 49.92 35.98
C ASN A 56 -16.68 50.73 35.58
N ASN A 57 -16.87 51.05 34.31
CA ASN A 57 -17.99 51.86 33.83
C ASN A 57 -19.15 50.95 33.44
N LEU A 58 -20.36 51.19 34.00
CA LEU A 58 -21.57 50.40 33.69
C LEU A 58 -21.90 50.38 32.19
N GLN A 59 -21.81 51.51 31.51
CA GLN A 59 -22.15 51.59 30.09
C GLN A 59 -21.18 50.75 29.21
N GLU A 60 -19.88 50.80 29.52
CA GLU A 60 -18.87 49.99 28.84
C GLU A 60 -19.05 48.51 29.17
N MET A 61 -19.38 48.13 30.39
CA MET A 61 -19.68 46.75 30.77
C MET A 61 -20.91 46.22 30.01
N ILE A 62 -21.98 47.03 29.86
CA ILE A 62 -23.15 46.69 29.04
C ILE A 62 -22.76 46.50 27.56
N PHE A 63 -21.94 47.39 27.04
CA PHE A 63 -21.42 47.26 25.65
C PHE A 63 -20.67 45.93 25.47
N TRP A 64 -19.73 45.61 26.34
CA TRP A 64 -18.97 44.34 26.23
C TRP A 64 -19.87 43.13 26.44
N ASN A 65 -20.90 43.22 27.25
CA ASN A 65 -21.92 42.19 27.34
C ASN A 65 -22.72 42.04 26.03
N GLN A 66 -22.99 43.10 25.29
CA GLN A 66 -23.59 43.00 23.93
C GLN A 66 -22.66 42.28 22.98
N ILE A 67 -21.34 42.54 23.02
CA ILE A 67 -20.33 41.85 22.21
C ILE A 67 -20.30 40.36 22.55
N GLN A 68 -20.45 39.93 23.82
CA GLN A 68 -20.59 38.51 24.17
C GLN A 68 -21.71 37.81 23.42
N TYR A 69 -22.83 38.48 23.21
CA TYR A 69 -24.02 37.91 22.54
C TYR A 69 -23.86 37.79 21.02
N LEU A 70 -22.78 38.26 20.41
CA LEU A 70 -22.39 37.86 19.05
C LEU A 70 -22.02 36.37 18.97
N GLY A 71 -21.56 35.78 20.06
CA GLY A 71 -21.15 34.37 20.13
C GLY A 71 -22.07 33.51 21.00
N LEU A 72 -22.41 33.99 22.19
CA LEU A 72 -23.08 33.22 23.25
C LEU A 72 -24.32 32.44 22.81
N PRO A 73 -25.31 33.04 22.11
CA PRO A 73 -26.53 32.32 21.70
C PRO A 73 -26.26 31.17 20.73
N PHE A 74 -25.17 31.24 19.98
CA PHE A 74 -24.82 30.27 18.94
C PHE A 74 -24.04 29.07 19.47
N ILE A 75 -23.44 29.15 20.66
CA ILE A 75 -22.58 28.11 21.22
C ILE A 75 -23.32 26.76 21.32
N SER A 76 -24.50 26.75 21.93
CA SER A 76 -25.26 25.51 22.18
C SER A 76 -25.72 24.82 20.89
N VAL A 77 -26.19 25.58 19.92
CA VAL A 77 -26.67 25.04 18.63
C VAL A 77 -25.49 24.55 17.77
N LEU A 78 -24.36 25.27 17.78
CA LEU A 78 -23.15 24.82 17.09
C LEU A 78 -22.55 23.57 17.74
N TRP A 79 -22.64 23.44 19.06
CA TRP A 79 -22.26 22.23 19.78
C TRP A 79 -23.10 21.03 19.37
N LEU A 80 -24.44 21.22 19.29
CA LEU A 80 -25.36 20.20 18.78
C LEU A 80 -25.05 19.84 17.32
N MET A 81 -24.75 20.82 16.47
CA MET A 81 -24.35 20.58 15.08
C MET A 81 -23.08 19.75 14.97
N VAL A 82 -22.07 20.05 15.79
CA VAL A 82 -20.84 19.25 15.83
C VAL A 82 -21.16 17.81 16.17
N ALA A 83 -22.02 17.56 17.18
CA ALA A 83 -22.43 16.21 17.55
C ALA A 83 -23.16 15.47 16.42
N LEU A 84 -24.14 16.12 15.79
CA LEU A 84 -24.90 15.53 14.67
C LEU A 84 -24.03 15.18 13.46
N LEU A 85 -23.10 16.07 13.10
CA LEU A 85 -22.20 15.88 11.97
C LEU A 85 -21.10 14.87 12.27
N TYR A 86 -20.54 14.91 13.48
CA TYR A 86 -19.47 13.98 13.90
C TYR A 86 -19.97 12.54 13.99
N THR A 87 -21.15 12.33 14.54
CA THR A 87 -21.78 11.00 14.65
C THR A 87 -22.36 10.50 13.33
N LYS A 88 -22.26 11.29 12.24
CA LYS A 88 -22.85 11.00 10.93
C LYS A 88 -24.40 10.80 11.00
N THR A 89 -25.03 11.30 12.07
CA THR A 89 -26.51 11.32 12.16
C THR A 89 -27.10 12.17 11.04
N ILE A 90 -26.40 13.24 10.66
CA ILE A 90 -26.63 14.01 9.45
C ILE A 90 -25.29 14.16 8.68
N TYR A 91 -25.32 14.15 7.35
CA TYR A 91 -24.14 14.36 6.52
C TYR A 91 -23.93 15.84 6.14
N SER A 92 -25.02 16.61 6.08
CA SER A 92 -24.99 18.03 5.80
C SER A 92 -26.23 18.70 6.42
N LEU A 93 -26.10 20.00 6.72
CA LEU A 93 -27.19 20.80 7.26
C LEU A 93 -28.12 21.24 6.12
N LYS A 94 -29.36 20.70 6.09
CA LYS A 94 -30.39 21.14 5.15
C LYS A 94 -30.92 22.53 5.55
N THR A 95 -31.20 23.38 4.57
CA THR A 95 -31.66 24.77 4.80
C THR A 95 -32.82 24.91 5.79
N LYS A 96 -33.86 24.07 5.68
CA LYS A 96 -34.99 24.08 6.60
C LYS A 96 -34.60 23.77 8.06
N MET A 97 -33.68 22.82 8.25
CA MET A 97 -33.17 22.46 9.57
C MET A 97 -32.26 23.57 10.13
N ALA A 98 -31.47 24.22 9.28
CA ALA A 98 -30.66 25.38 9.69
C ALA A 98 -31.55 26.51 10.19
N LEU A 99 -32.57 26.89 9.42
CA LEU A 99 -33.54 27.93 9.81
C LEU A 99 -34.20 27.62 11.15
N LEU A 100 -34.62 26.37 11.38
CA LEU A 100 -35.23 25.96 12.65
C LEU A 100 -34.25 26.07 13.82
N LEU A 101 -33.04 25.52 13.66
CA LEU A 101 -32.05 25.47 14.74
C LEU A 101 -31.47 26.85 15.07
N PHE A 102 -31.31 27.74 14.10
CA PHE A 102 -30.73 29.06 14.32
C PHE A 102 -31.79 30.14 14.62
N SER A 103 -33.11 29.82 14.56
CA SER A 103 -34.16 30.79 14.83
C SER A 103 -34.07 31.42 16.22
N VAL A 104 -33.97 30.61 17.28
CA VAL A 104 -33.86 31.11 18.66
C VAL A 104 -32.53 31.86 18.91
N PRO A 105 -31.34 31.35 18.53
CA PRO A 105 -30.09 32.09 18.63
C PRO A 105 -30.11 33.44 17.94
N VAL A 106 -30.59 33.53 16.69
CA VAL A 106 -30.66 34.79 15.94
C VAL A 106 -31.65 35.75 16.59
N THR A 107 -32.85 35.30 16.97
CA THR A 107 -33.81 36.15 17.70
C THR A 107 -33.22 36.61 19.02
N THR A 108 -32.52 35.75 19.76
CA THR A 108 -31.86 36.11 21.04
C THR A 108 -30.81 37.22 20.85
N PHE A 109 -30.02 37.14 19.79
CA PHE A 109 -29.06 38.17 19.44
C PHE A 109 -29.75 39.55 19.24
N PHE A 110 -30.83 39.58 18.43
CA PHE A 110 -31.58 40.81 18.21
C PHE A 110 -32.28 41.32 19.47
N MET A 111 -32.91 40.43 20.23
CA MET A 111 -33.58 40.78 21.51
C MET A 111 -32.59 41.34 22.52
N ARG A 112 -31.31 40.89 22.49
CA ARG A 112 -30.27 41.47 23.36
C ARG A 112 -29.84 42.86 22.89
N LEU A 113 -29.68 43.06 21.57
CA LEU A 113 -29.31 44.39 21.02
C LEU A 113 -30.37 45.45 21.29
N THR A 114 -31.66 45.08 21.15
CA THR A 114 -32.80 46.01 21.32
C THR A 114 -33.35 46.06 22.75
N ASN A 115 -32.67 45.43 23.72
CA ASN A 115 -33.14 45.31 25.09
C ASN A 115 -33.43 46.65 25.79
N SER A 116 -32.75 47.70 25.40
CA SER A 116 -33.02 49.04 25.93
C SER A 116 -34.42 49.59 25.66
N TRP A 117 -35.11 49.03 24.66
CA TRP A 117 -36.49 49.44 24.27
C TRP A 117 -37.57 48.65 25.00
N HIS A 118 -37.36 47.34 25.23
CA HIS A 118 -38.45 46.44 25.68
C HIS A 118 -38.15 45.77 27.03
N HIS A 119 -36.90 45.78 27.51
CA HIS A 119 -36.46 45.17 28.80
C HIS A 119 -36.88 43.68 28.96
N LEU A 120 -37.15 42.96 27.87
CA LEU A 120 -37.56 41.55 27.94
C LEU A 120 -36.42 40.58 28.20
N PHE A 121 -35.17 40.99 27.92
CA PHE A 121 -34.00 40.14 28.14
C PHE A 121 -33.40 40.35 29.53
N TYR A 122 -33.08 41.59 29.88
CA TYR A 122 -32.65 42.05 31.21
C TYR A 122 -33.46 43.27 31.61
N THR A 123 -34.00 43.24 32.85
CA THR A 123 -34.84 44.31 33.37
C THR A 123 -34.05 45.38 34.09
N LYS A 124 -32.94 45.00 34.75
CA LYS A 124 -32.09 45.91 35.52
C LYS A 124 -30.62 45.58 35.41
N TRP A 125 -29.76 46.59 35.55
CA TRP A 125 -28.30 46.47 35.49
C TRP A 125 -27.71 47.12 36.71
N GLU A 126 -26.74 46.38 37.39
CA GLU A 126 -26.01 46.89 38.53
C GLU A 126 -24.54 46.45 38.46
N VAL A 127 -23.63 47.30 38.90
CA VAL A 127 -22.22 46.90 39.11
C VAL A 127 -22.08 46.46 40.57
N ARG A 128 -21.66 45.22 40.76
CA ARG A 128 -21.37 44.66 42.09
C ARG A 128 -19.88 44.34 42.21
N GLN A 129 -19.31 44.64 43.36
CA GLN A 129 -17.93 44.24 43.66
C GLN A 129 -17.88 42.84 44.24
N PHE A 130 -17.05 42.02 43.64
CA PHE A 130 -16.87 40.65 44.07
C PHE A 130 -15.38 40.26 44.05
N PHE A 131 -14.82 39.81 45.18
CA PHE A 131 -13.41 39.42 45.34
C PHE A 131 -12.38 40.33 44.65
N GLY A 132 -12.59 41.66 44.73
CA GLY A 132 -11.63 42.68 44.23
C GLY A 132 -11.72 42.99 42.72
N TYR A 133 -12.83 42.62 42.04
CA TYR A 133 -13.17 43.10 40.70
C TYR A 133 -14.65 43.47 40.62
N ASN A 134 -14.99 44.29 39.62
CA ASN A 134 -16.35 44.66 39.35
C ASN A 134 -17.01 43.60 38.46
N SER A 135 -18.21 43.17 38.82
CA SER A 135 -19.04 42.22 38.06
C SER A 135 -20.35 42.92 37.70
N LEU A 136 -20.84 42.57 36.51
CA LEU A 136 -22.10 43.07 35.99
C LEU A 136 -23.22 42.15 36.47
N TYR A 137 -24.04 42.65 37.39
CA TYR A 137 -25.27 41.97 37.81
C TYR A 137 -26.44 42.37 36.88
N MET A 138 -27.24 41.39 36.50
CA MET A 138 -28.32 41.56 35.55
C MET A 138 -29.57 40.82 36.07
N GLU A 139 -30.66 41.56 36.27
CA GLU A 139 -31.95 40.98 36.60
C GLU A 139 -32.56 40.37 35.34
N ARG A 140 -33.03 39.11 35.40
CA ARG A 140 -33.42 38.27 34.26
C ARG A 140 -34.82 38.57 33.80
N GLY A 141 -35.02 38.91 32.52
CA GLY A 141 -36.32 39.09 31.87
C GLY A 141 -36.84 37.78 31.26
N LEU A 142 -38.05 37.85 30.71
CA LEU A 142 -38.76 36.67 30.16
C LEU A 142 -37.96 35.97 29.04
N TRP A 143 -37.36 36.71 28.10
CA TRP A 143 -36.62 36.13 26.99
C TRP A 143 -35.32 35.43 27.43
N TYR A 144 -34.75 35.81 28.54
CA TYR A 144 -33.61 35.10 29.14
C TYR A 144 -33.99 33.64 29.44
N TYR A 145 -35.16 33.37 29.99
CA TYR A 145 -35.61 32.01 30.29
C TYR A 145 -35.90 31.20 29.00
N VAL A 146 -36.39 31.84 27.93
CA VAL A 146 -36.55 31.20 26.62
C VAL A 146 -35.19 30.76 26.08
N ASN A 147 -34.18 31.65 26.10
CA ASN A 147 -32.82 31.34 25.64
C ASN A 147 -32.14 30.24 26.46
N ILE A 148 -32.23 30.28 27.80
CA ILE A 148 -31.61 29.27 28.64
C ILE A 148 -32.30 27.91 28.49
N SER A 149 -33.60 27.83 28.34
CA SER A 149 -34.33 26.59 28.07
C SER A 149 -33.94 25.99 26.73
N TYR A 150 -33.77 26.81 25.70
CA TYR A 150 -33.25 26.38 24.39
C TYR A 150 -31.80 25.85 24.48
N THR A 151 -30.97 26.54 25.24
CA THR A 151 -29.56 26.12 25.47
C THR A 151 -29.51 24.78 26.17
N ILE A 152 -30.33 24.56 27.21
CA ILE A 152 -30.42 23.28 27.93
C ILE A 152 -30.88 22.18 26.98
N LEU A 153 -31.88 22.45 26.15
CA LEU A 153 -32.43 21.48 25.17
C LEU A 153 -31.33 21.05 24.17
N CYS A 154 -30.58 22.00 23.59
CA CYS A 154 -29.50 21.71 22.66
C CYS A 154 -28.38 20.85 23.29
N LEU A 155 -27.98 21.18 24.54
CA LEU A 155 -26.99 20.43 25.25
C LEU A 155 -27.47 19.02 25.64
N LEU A 156 -28.73 18.87 26.09
CA LEU A 156 -29.32 17.55 26.33
C LEU A 156 -29.35 16.68 25.10
N LEU A 157 -29.79 17.23 23.98
CA LEU A 157 -29.73 16.50 22.70
C LEU A 157 -28.33 16.10 22.31
N THR A 158 -27.33 16.95 22.53
CA THR A 158 -25.93 16.66 22.29
C THR A 158 -25.44 15.46 23.12
N VAL A 159 -25.73 15.46 24.43
CA VAL A 159 -25.39 14.36 25.36
C VAL A 159 -26.05 13.06 24.91
N ILE A 160 -27.36 13.10 24.56
CA ILE A 160 -28.11 11.94 24.08
C ILE A 160 -27.48 11.37 22.80
N ILE A 161 -27.10 12.23 21.85
CA ILE A 161 -26.49 11.82 20.58
C ILE A 161 -25.15 11.09 20.84
N TYR A 162 -24.29 11.64 21.68
CA TYR A 162 -23.02 10.99 22.01
C TYR A 162 -23.21 9.70 22.81
N PHE A 163 -24.20 9.65 23.69
CA PHE A 163 -24.55 8.45 24.44
C PHE A 163 -25.08 7.33 23.55
N ILE A 164 -25.97 7.66 22.61
CA ILE A 164 -26.47 6.70 21.60
C ILE A 164 -25.30 6.21 20.72
N GLY A 165 -24.39 7.11 20.32
CA GLY A 165 -23.19 6.76 19.60
C GLY A 165 -22.31 5.75 20.36
N TYR A 166 -22.14 5.96 21.66
CA TYR A 166 -21.42 5.05 22.56
C TYR A 166 -22.06 3.66 22.63
N LEU A 167 -23.41 3.59 22.73
CA LEU A 167 -24.13 2.32 22.82
C LEU A 167 -24.13 1.54 21.50
N LYS A 168 -24.32 2.22 20.36
CA LYS A 168 -24.41 1.59 19.03
C LYS A 168 -23.08 1.06 18.50
N ASN A 169 -21.95 1.64 18.91
CA ASN A 169 -20.64 1.25 18.42
C ASN A 169 -20.16 -0.05 19.04
N LYS A 170 -20.17 -1.13 18.25
CA LYS A 170 -19.73 -2.48 18.67
C LYS A 170 -18.19 -2.63 18.65
N VAL A 171 -17.47 -1.77 17.94
CA VAL A 171 -16.01 -1.87 17.79
C VAL A 171 -15.31 -1.17 18.95
N GLY A 172 -14.50 -1.89 19.72
CA GLY A 172 -13.88 -1.44 20.96
C GLY A 172 -13.02 -0.16 20.84
N TYR A 173 -12.49 0.13 19.65
CA TYR A 173 -11.63 1.29 19.40
C TYR A 173 -12.37 2.63 19.29
N THR A 174 -13.68 2.62 19.03
CA THR A 174 -14.46 3.85 18.86
C THR A 174 -15.19 4.30 20.13
N LYS A 175 -15.42 3.42 21.11
CA LYS A 175 -16.07 3.74 22.38
C LYS A 175 -15.42 4.87 23.18
N PRO A 176 -14.08 4.91 23.35
CA PRO A 176 -13.42 5.98 24.10
C PRO A 176 -13.67 7.38 23.53
N HIS A 177 -13.90 7.54 22.23
CA HIS A 177 -14.19 8.83 21.61
C HIS A 177 -15.47 9.42 22.15
N PHE A 178 -16.54 8.61 22.13
CA PHE A 178 -17.86 9.07 22.59
C PHE A 178 -17.87 9.41 24.07
N LEU A 179 -17.06 8.72 24.89
CA LEU A 179 -16.90 9.09 26.31
C LEU A 179 -16.23 10.46 26.46
N VAL A 180 -15.16 10.74 25.70
CA VAL A 180 -14.49 12.04 25.76
C VAL A 180 -15.45 13.16 25.36
N PHE A 181 -16.21 13.00 24.27
CA PHE A 181 -17.18 14.00 23.82
C PHE A 181 -18.39 14.12 24.75
N LEU A 182 -18.83 13.02 25.36
CA LEU A 182 -19.87 13.00 26.36
C LEU A 182 -19.43 13.83 27.60
N PHE A 183 -18.26 13.56 28.16
CA PHE A 183 -17.72 14.31 29.30
C PHE A 183 -17.53 15.78 28.96
N ALA A 184 -16.95 16.11 27.80
CA ALA A 184 -16.78 17.49 27.38
C ALA A 184 -18.12 18.23 27.26
N SER A 185 -19.19 17.55 26.85
CA SER A 185 -20.53 18.14 26.71
C SER A 185 -21.30 18.23 28.00
N LEU A 186 -20.95 17.47 29.03
CA LEU A 186 -21.54 17.57 30.37
C LEU A 186 -21.02 18.77 31.16
N LEU A 187 -19.77 19.19 30.93
CA LEU A 187 -19.17 20.31 31.66
C LEU A 187 -19.96 21.63 31.53
N PRO A 188 -20.44 22.08 30.34
CA PRO A 188 -21.29 23.27 30.21
C PRO A 188 -22.55 23.23 31.05
N PHE A 189 -23.16 22.04 31.28
CA PHE A 189 -24.29 21.90 32.17
C PHE A 189 -23.97 22.30 33.60
N ILE A 190 -22.80 21.93 34.09
CA ILE A 190 -22.34 22.31 35.43
C ILE A 190 -22.31 23.86 35.54
N GLY A 191 -21.79 24.53 34.49
CA GLY A 191 -21.78 25.99 34.44
C GLY A 191 -23.21 26.60 34.49
N ILE A 192 -24.14 26.04 33.72
CA ILE A 192 -25.53 26.50 33.72
C ILE A 192 -26.23 26.24 35.06
N VAL A 193 -26.04 25.08 35.66
CA VAL A 193 -26.59 24.74 36.97
C VAL A 193 -26.06 25.69 38.02
N LEU A 194 -24.78 25.98 38.02
CA LEU A 194 -24.15 26.94 38.95
C LEU A 194 -24.72 28.37 38.76
N ILE A 195 -24.97 28.79 37.50
CA ILE A 195 -25.57 30.10 37.21
C ILE A 195 -27.06 30.15 37.68
N LEU A 196 -27.79 29.05 37.60
CA LEU A 196 -29.20 29.01 37.95
C LEU A 196 -29.45 28.87 39.45
N PHE A 197 -28.62 28.11 40.15
CA PHE A 197 -28.78 27.69 41.54
C PHE A 197 -27.72 28.28 42.52
N ALA A 198 -26.58 28.81 41.99
CA ALA A 198 -25.62 29.49 42.85
C ALA A 198 -26.24 30.80 43.32
N PHE A 199 -26.11 31.02 44.63
CA PHE A 199 -26.63 32.13 45.41
C PHE A 199 -26.66 33.45 44.63
N GLU A 200 -27.75 34.20 44.74
CA GLU A 200 -27.98 35.52 44.12
C GLU A 200 -26.85 36.54 44.35
N GLU A 201 -26.00 36.27 45.33
CA GLU A 201 -24.87 37.13 45.70
C GLU A 201 -23.59 36.93 44.85
N CYS A 202 -23.46 35.77 44.14
CA CYS A 202 -22.28 35.47 43.36
C CYS A 202 -22.43 35.88 41.89
N SER A 203 -21.80 36.99 41.52
CA SER A 203 -21.85 37.56 40.17
C SER A 203 -20.71 36.97 39.25
N ILE A 204 -20.33 35.71 39.47
CA ILE A 204 -19.32 35.04 38.61
C ILE A 204 -20.02 34.31 37.49
N ASP A 205 -19.52 34.49 36.27
CA ASP A 205 -19.93 33.65 35.13
C ASP A 205 -19.12 32.33 35.12
N TYR A 206 -19.65 31.30 35.77
CA TYR A 206 -19.05 29.97 35.84
C TYR A 206 -18.89 29.31 34.46
N SER A 207 -19.73 29.66 33.50
CA SER A 207 -19.62 29.16 32.14
C SER A 207 -18.31 29.63 31.48
N ALA A 208 -17.90 30.86 31.73
CA ALA A 208 -16.65 31.39 31.20
C ALA A 208 -15.39 30.70 31.80
N LEU A 209 -15.51 30.09 32.99
CA LEU A 209 -14.42 29.29 33.59
C LEU A 209 -14.40 27.86 33.06
N ILE A 210 -15.54 27.26 32.83
CA ILE A 210 -15.68 25.83 32.47
C ILE A 210 -15.53 25.59 30.96
N MET A 211 -15.99 26.52 30.14
CA MET A 211 -15.96 26.34 28.66
C MET A 211 -14.56 26.15 28.08
N PRO A 212 -13.49 26.85 28.53
CA PRO A 212 -12.15 26.55 28.00
C PRO A 212 -11.67 25.13 28.29
N VAL A 213 -12.06 24.56 29.43
CA VAL A 213 -11.71 23.18 29.80
C VAL A 213 -12.46 22.19 28.86
N SER A 214 -13.76 22.41 28.64
CA SER A 214 -14.54 21.62 27.68
C SER A 214 -13.98 21.70 26.28
N LEU A 215 -13.56 22.90 25.85
CA LEU A 215 -12.94 23.13 24.55
C LEU A 215 -11.62 22.35 24.37
N LEU A 216 -10.77 22.33 25.39
CA LEU A 216 -9.54 21.55 25.38
C LEU A 216 -9.81 20.06 25.22
N ILE A 217 -10.76 19.53 26.00
CA ILE A 217 -11.10 18.12 25.99
C ILE A 217 -11.66 17.68 24.61
N ILE A 218 -12.58 18.46 24.05
CA ILE A 218 -13.18 18.13 22.74
C ILE A 218 -12.16 18.31 21.61
N SER A 219 -11.30 19.35 21.67
CA SER A 219 -10.22 19.57 20.71
C SER A 219 -9.23 18.40 20.71
N TYR A 220 -8.81 17.95 21.88
CA TYR A 220 -7.97 16.77 22.04
C TYR A 220 -8.66 15.52 21.48
N GLY A 221 -9.94 15.35 21.76
CA GLY A 221 -10.73 14.24 21.20
C GLY A 221 -10.73 14.24 19.68
N ILE A 222 -11.06 15.37 19.05
CA ILE A 222 -11.06 15.48 17.59
C ILE A 222 -9.66 15.21 17.02
N LEU A 223 -8.61 15.82 17.55
CA LEU A 223 -7.25 15.65 17.04
C LEU A 223 -6.76 14.20 17.14
N LYS A 224 -6.95 13.58 18.29
CA LYS A 224 -6.51 12.20 18.53
C LYS A 224 -7.24 11.19 17.68
N TYR A 225 -8.54 11.35 17.55
CA TYR A 225 -9.40 10.32 16.97
C TYR A 225 -9.60 10.46 15.46
N ASP A 226 -9.55 11.67 14.91
CA ASP A 226 -9.44 11.86 13.45
C ASP A 226 -8.19 11.18 12.89
N PHE A 227 -7.07 11.26 13.63
CA PHE A 227 -5.84 10.57 13.24
C PHE A 227 -5.99 9.04 13.24
N LEU A 228 -6.72 8.48 14.22
CA LEU A 228 -6.97 7.03 14.31
C LEU A 228 -7.93 6.55 13.23
N GLU A 229 -8.99 7.32 12.89
CA GLU A 229 -9.93 6.97 11.82
C GLU A 229 -9.21 6.91 10.45
N ILE A 230 -8.37 7.89 10.14
CA ILE A 230 -7.56 7.90 8.90
C ILE A 230 -6.63 6.68 8.84
N ARG A 231 -5.99 6.34 9.97
CA ARG A 231 -5.09 5.19 10.03
C ARG A 231 -5.82 3.86 9.82
N THR A 232 -7.01 3.72 10.37
CA THR A 232 -7.83 2.50 10.22
C THR A 232 -8.35 2.37 8.79
N LEU A 233 -8.91 3.45 8.23
CA LEU A 233 -9.37 3.48 6.82
C LEU A 233 -8.23 3.21 5.83
N ALA A 234 -7.05 3.79 6.07
CA ALA A 234 -5.89 3.54 5.22
C ALA A 234 -5.46 2.07 5.25
N ARG A 235 -5.44 1.44 6.45
CA ARG A 235 -5.11 0.00 6.59
C ARG A 235 -6.14 -0.88 5.89
N GLU A 236 -7.42 -0.64 6.10
CA GLU A 236 -8.50 -1.37 5.45
C GLU A 236 -8.44 -1.20 3.93
N THR A 237 -8.24 0.03 3.44
CA THR A 237 -8.10 0.30 2.01
C THR A 237 -6.87 -0.39 1.41
N ILE A 238 -5.72 -0.39 2.10
CA ILE A 238 -4.51 -1.08 1.66
C ILE A 238 -4.72 -2.59 1.64
N PHE A 239 -5.35 -3.16 2.66
CA PHE A 239 -5.64 -4.59 2.74
C PHE A 239 -6.56 -5.03 1.60
N GLU A 240 -7.71 -4.35 1.43
CA GLU A 240 -8.71 -4.70 0.44
C GLU A 240 -8.28 -4.49 -1.02
N ASN A 241 -7.44 -3.47 -1.30
CA ASN A 241 -6.98 -3.18 -2.66
C ASN A 241 -5.55 -3.69 -2.94
N ASN A 242 -4.99 -4.55 -2.09
CA ASN A 242 -3.73 -5.21 -2.38
C ASN A 242 -3.93 -6.18 -3.55
N PHE A 243 -2.97 -6.23 -4.47
CA PHE A 243 -2.97 -7.18 -5.60
C PHE A 243 -2.70 -8.61 -5.16
N ALA A 244 -1.96 -8.81 -4.07
CA ALA A 244 -1.77 -10.12 -3.48
C ALA A 244 -3.01 -10.56 -2.69
N GLY A 245 -3.43 -11.81 -2.85
CA GLY A 245 -4.47 -12.41 -2.05
C GLY A 245 -4.03 -12.58 -0.62
N MET A 246 -4.64 -11.85 0.32
CA MET A 246 -4.28 -11.90 1.74
C MET A 246 -5.31 -12.68 2.53
N VAL A 247 -4.86 -13.69 3.30
CA VAL A 247 -5.68 -14.49 4.19
C VAL A 247 -5.09 -14.45 5.60
N VAL A 248 -5.88 -14.05 6.57
CA VAL A 248 -5.49 -14.04 7.99
C VAL A 248 -6.02 -15.30 8.66
N LEU A 249 -5.11 -16.14 9.12
CA LEU A 249 -5.43 -17.35 9.87
C LEU A 249 -5.27 -17.12 11.37
N GLY A 250 -6.22 -17.60 12.14
CA GLY A 250 -6.21 -17.60 13.60
C GLY A 250 -5.79 -18.94 14.20
N PRO A 251 -5.98 -19.09 15.52
CA PRO A 251 -5.75 -20.37 16.19
C PRO A 251 -6.54 -21.50 15.54
N GLY A 252 -5.90 -22.66 15.36
CA GLY A 252 -6.49 -23.81 14.66
C GLY A 252 -6.73 -23.54 13.18
N ASN A 253 -5.87 -22.76 12.53
CA ASN A 253 -5.91 -22.43 11.09
C ASN A 253 -7.27 -21.92 10.59
N ARG A 254 -8.09 -21.35 11.49
CA ARG A 254 -9.39 -20.77 11.10
C ARG A 254 -9.19 -19.45 10.37
N ILE A 255 -9.87 -19.27 9.26
CA ILE A 255 -9.88 -18.01 8.54
C ILE A 255 -10.58 -16.94 9.39
N ILE A 256 -9.85 -15.85 9.72
CA ILE A 256 -10.36 -14.70 10.45
C ILE A 256 -10.79 -13.61 9.49
N ASP A 257 -9.99 -13.38 8.44
CA ASP A 257 -10.16 -12.28 7.49
C ASP A 257 -9.48 -12.60 6.16
N TYR A 258 -9.94 -12.01 5.07
CA TYR A 258 -9.34 -12.12 3.75
C TYR A 258 -9.73 -10.91 2.89
N ASN A 259 -8.87 -10.54 1.94
CA ASN A 259 -9.13 -9.45 1.02
C ASN A 259 -9.77 -9.92 -0.30
N LYS A 260 -10.20 -8.97 -1.12
CA LYS A 260 -10.83 -9.24 -2.43
C LYS A 260 -9.95 -10.03 -3.40
N ALA A 261 -8.62 -9.86 -3.33
CA ALA A 261 -7.72 -10.61 -4.20
C ALA A 261 -7.64 -12.08 -3.80
N ALA A 262 -7.68 -12.39 -2.48
CA ALA A 262 -7.79 -13.75 -1.98
C ALA A 262 -9.13 -14.38 -2.38
N GLU A 263 -10.24 -13.66 -2.23
CA GLU A 263 -11.56 -14.14 -2.65
C GLU A 263 -11.54 -14.57 -4.12
N LYS A 264 -11.04 -13.72 -5.03
CA LYS A 264 -10.91 -14.03 -6.46
C LYS A 264 -10.01 -15.24 -6.76
N PHE A 265 -8.89 -15.38 -6.03
CA PHE A 265 -7.99 -16.52 -6.17
C PHE A 265 -8.73 -17.82 -5.84
N PHE A 266 -9.43 -17.86 -4.71
CA PHE A 266 -10.16 -19.07 -4.30
C PHE A 266 -11.39 -19.35 -5.18
N GLU A 267 -12.10 -18.33 -5.65
CA GLU A 267 -13.17 -18.47 -6.64
C GLU A 267 -12.66 -19.08 -7.95
N ALA A 268 -11.47 -18.68 -8.43
CA ALA A 268 -10.87 -19.22 -9.66
C ALA A 268 -10.54 -20.72 -9.59
N ILE A 269 -10.41 -21.27 -8.39
CA ILE A 269 -10.24 -22.71 -8.15
C ILE A 269 -11.52 -23.37 -7.60
N ASN A 270 -12.68 -22.69 -7.73
CA ASN A 270 -14.00 -23.17 -7.28
C ASN A 270 -14.11 -23.41 -5.77
N ILE A 271 -13.39 -22.66 -4.96
CA ILE A 271 -13.42 -22.74 -3.50
C ILE A 271 -14.04 -21.45 -2.94
N SER A 272 -14.99 -21.58 -2.02
CA SER A 272 -15.60 -20.46 -1.29
C SER A 272 -14.95 -20.28 0.07
N LEU A 273 -14.45 -19.07 0.33
CA LEU A 273 -13.88 -18.73 1.63
C LEU A 273 -14.98 -18.45 2.67
N ASN A 274 -14.90 -19.13 3.81
CA ASN A 274 -15.80 -18.97 4.95
C ASN A 274 -14.99 -18.97 6.25
N ASN A 275 -15.60 -18.60 7.37
CA ASN A 275 -14.98 -18.62 8.71
C ASN A 275 -14.75 -20.02 9.28
N TYR A 276 -14.43 -21.00 8.44
CA TYR A 276 -14.08 -22.37 8.82
C TYR A 276 -12.57 -22.55 8.89
N PRO A 277 -12.09 -23.61 9.57
CA PRO A 277 -10.69 -24.04 9.46
C PRO A 277 -10.30 -24.29 8.00
N ILE A 278 -9.07 -23.94 7.64
CA ILE A 278 -8.60 -24.06 6.25
C ILE A 278 -8.61 -25.50 5.77
N GLU A 279 -8.43 -26.47 6.68
CA GLU A 279 -8.49 -27.91 6.42
C GLU A 279 -9.85 -28.33 5.83
N HIS A 280 -10.94 -27.75 6.31
CA HIS A 280 -12.29 -28.03 5.80
C HIS A 280 -12.58 -27.36 4.45
N ILE A 281 -11.87 -26.25 4.15
CA ILE A 281 -12.04 -25.50 2.90
C ILE A 281 -11.23 -26.15 1.78
N LEU A 282 -10.03 -26.65 2.08
CA LEU A 282 -9.10 -27.27 1.15
C LEU A 282 -9.13 -28.82 1.16
N ASP A 283 -10.17 -29.42 1.70
CA ASP A 283 -10.34 -30.89 1.82
C ASP A 283 -10.14 -31.62 0.46
N ARG A 284 -10.53 -30.99 -0.64
CA ARG A 284 -10.42 -31.54 -2.00
C ARG A 284 -9.10 -31.20 -2.70
N GLU A 285 -8.24 -30.37 -2.10
CA GLU A 285 -6.98 -29.90 -2.66
C GLU A 285 -5.80 -30.13 -1.71
N PRO A 286 -5.36 -31.39 -1.51
CA PRO A 286 -4.36 -31.75 -0.52
C PRO A 286 -3.03 -31.00 -0.69
N ASN A 287 -2.61 -30.74 -1.94
CA ASN A 287 -1.38 -30.02 -2.24
C ASN A 287 -1.46 -28.56 -1.75
N LEU A 288 -2.62 -27.92 -1.95
CA LEU A 288 -2.85 -26.55 -1.50
C LEU A 288 -2.97 -26.49 0.02
N LEU A 289 -3.57 -27.50 0.64
CA LEU A 289 -3.66 -27.62 2.10
C LEU A 289 -2.26 -27.66 2.74
N GLU A 290 -1.35 -28.51 2.23
CA GLU A 290 0.03 -28.58 2.74
C GLU A 290 0.75 -27.24 2.65
N ILE A 291 0.53 -26.48 1.57
CA ILE A 291 1.10 -25.15 1.37
C ILE A 291 0.54 -24.16 2.41
N PHE A 292 -0.78 -24.22 2.65
CA PHE A 292 -1.42 -23.34 3.65
C PHE A 292 -1.12 -23.71 5.09
N GLU A 293 -0.79 -24.96 5.40
CA GLU A 293 -0.33 -25.38 6.72
C GLU A 293 1.13 -25.04 6.97
N SER A 294 1.94 -24.91 5.91
CA SER A 294 3.36 -24.55 6.01
C SER A 294 3.56 -23.22 6.75
N LYS A 295 4.56 -23.17 7.62
CA LYS A 295 5.03 -21.95 8.31
C LYS A 295 6.12 -21.20 7.54
N SER A 296 6.49 -21.67 6.36
CA SER A 296 7.51 -21.05 5.49
C SER A 296 6.93 -20.65 4.15
N SER A 297 7.49 -19.60 3.55
CA SER A 297 7.15 -19.18 2.18
C SER A 297 7.52 -20.27 1.19
N ARG A 298 6.68 -20.49 0.16
CA ARG A 298 6.86 -21.51 -0.89
C ARG A 298 6.30 -21.02 -2.23
N ASP A 299 6.87 -21.57 -3.29
CA ASP A 299 6.33 -21.44 -4.64
C ASP A 299 5.49 -22.68 -4.99
N PHE A 300 4.44 -22.49 -5.77
CA PHE A 300 3.62 -23.58 -6.28
C PHE A 300 3.00 -23.22 -7.65
N SER A 301 2.53 -24.21 -8.38
CA SER A 301 1.76 -23.99 -9.62
C SER A 301 0.39 -24.64 -9.50
N LEU A 302 -0.59 -24.06 -10.19
CA LEU A 302 -1.95 -24.57 -10.33
C LEU A 302 -2.38 -24.44 -11.79
N VAL A 303 -3.19 -25.36 -12.24
CA VAL A 303 -3.86 -25.25 -13.55
C VAL A 303 -5.20 -24.53 -13.33
N ILE A 304 -5.32 -23.31 -13.87
CA ILE A 304 -6.53 -22.48 -13.78
C ILE A 304 -6.97 -22.19 -15.22
N ASP A 305 -8.21 -22.51 -15.56
CA ASP A 305 -8.78 -22.35 -16.90
C ASP A 305 -7.97 -23.05 -18.02
N GLY A 306 -7.28 -24.15 -17.67
CA GLY A 306 -6.45 -24.92 -18.61
C GLY A 306 -5.03 -24.36 -18.81
N GLU A 307 -4.67 -23.28 -18.15
CA GLU A 307 -3.33 -22.69 -18.15
C GLU A 307 -2.61 -22.95 -16.82
N GLU A 308 -1.31 -23.29 -16.89
CA GLU A 308 -0.46 -23.39 -15.72
C GLU A 308 -0.08 -22.00 -15.23
N LYS A 309 -0.47 -21.68 -13.99
CA LYS A 309 -0.13 -20.42 -13.31
C LYS A 309 0.78 -20.69 -12.13
N TYR A 310 1.70 -19.78 -11.90
CA TYR A 310 2.70 -19.85 -10.83
C TYR A 310 2.37 -18.85 -9.75
N PHE A 311 2.39 -19.32 -8.50
CA PHE A 311 2.08 -18.52 -7.31
C PHE A 311 3.21 -18.61 -6.29
N GLU A 312 3.40 -17.51 -5.58
CA GLU A 312 4.25 -17.43 -4.39
C GLU A 312 3.38 -17.17 -3.18
N ILE A 313 3.56 -17.96 -2.12
CA ILE A 313 2.90 -17.74 -0.84
C ILE A 313 3.90 -17.31 0.21
N ASP A 314 3.71 -16.11 0.74
CA ASP A 314 4.47 -15.60 1.86
C ASP A 314 3.72 -15.79 3.17
N VAL A 315 4.46 -16.12 4.23
CA VAL A 315 3.91 -16.38 5.56
C VAL A 315 4.49 -15.40 6.56
N VAL A 316 3.63 -14.55 7.11
CA VAL A 316 4.02 -13.52 8.10
C VAL A 316 3.29 -13.76 9.41
N PRO A 317 3.98 -14.03 10.53
CA PRO A 317 3.36 -14.14 11.84
C PRO A 317 2.88 -12.77 12.34
N LEU A 318 1.62 -12.70 12.81
CA LEU A 318 1.01 -11.49 13.37
C LEU A 318 1.00 -11.60 14.91
N GLY A 319 2.13 -11.35 15.54
CA GLY A 319 2.32 -11.42 17.00
C GLY A 319 3.63 -12.08 17.40
N ASP A 320 3.75 -12.47 18.67
CA ASP A 320 4.98 -13.05 19.21
C ASP A 320 5.20 -14.47 18.68
N ARG A 321 6.34 -14.72 18.03
CA ARG A 321 6.68 -15.99 17.36
C ARG A 321 6.70 -17.21 18.28
N GLN A 322 6.72 -17.02 19.59
CA GLN A 322 6.84 -18.10 20.58
C GLN A 322 5.49 -18.67 21.07
N ASN A 323 4.37 -18.11 20.61
CA ASN A 323 3.04 -18.54 21.07
C ASN A 323 2.38 -19.43 20.00
N GLU A 324 1.98 -20.67 20.36
CA GLU A 324 1.28 -21.59 19.46
C GLU A 324 -0.06 -21.05 18.91
N ASN A 325 -0.61 -20.02 19.57
CA ASN A 325 -1.81 -19.30 19.15
C ASN A 325 -1.52 -18.07 18.26
N THR A 326 -0.35 -17.99 17.64
CA THR A 326 0.03 -16.85 16.80
C THR A 326 -0.82 -16.82 15.53
N ARG A 327 -1.43 -15.67 15.26
CA ARG A 327 -2.13 -15.42 13.99
C ARG A 327 -1.11 -15.35 12.86
N MET A 328 -1.49 -15.88 11.69
CA MET A 328 -0.63 -15.87 10.51
C MET A 328 -1.31 -15.10 9.38
N LEU A 329 -0.55 -14.26 8.70
CA LEU A 329 -0.95 -13.68 7.42
C LEU A 329 -0.33 -14.53 6.32
N LYS A 330 -1.15 -15.06 5.43
CA LYS A 330 -0.75 -15.70 4.17
C LYS A 330 -0.97 -14.72 3.04
N SER A 331 0.07 -14.44 2.26
CA SER A 331 0.00 -13.57 1.10
C SER A 331 0.27 -14.37 -0.17
N ILE A 332 -0.69 -14.48 -1.06
CA ILE A 332 -0.64 -15.24 -2.31
C ILE A 332 -0.45 -14.27 -3.45
N ARG A 333 0.63 -14.40 -4.20
CA ARG A 333 0.94 -13.56 -5.36
C ARG A 333 1.02 -14.41 -6.63
N ASP A 334 0.31 -14.02 -7.66
CA ASP A 334 0.49 -14.56 -9.00
C ASP A 334 1.80 -13.99 -9.59
N VAL A 335 2.75 -14.89 -9.88
CA VAL A 335 4.06 -14.55 -10.43
C VAL A 335 4.26 -15.13 -11.82
N THR A 336 3.17 -15.51 -12.49
CA THR A 336 3.20 -16.18 -13.80
C THR A 336 3.88 -15.33 -14.86
N GLU A 337 3.50 -14.07 -14.98
CA GLU A 337 4.09 -13.17 -15.97
C GLU A 337 5.54 -12.81 -15.65
N GLU A 338 5.87 -12.63 -14.38
CA GLU A 338 7.25 -12.39 -13.94
C GLU A 338 8.15 -13.58 -14.30
N ARG A 339 7.70 -14.81 -14.05
CA ARG A 339 8.44 -16.03 -14.44
C ARG A 339 8.61 -16.15 -15.95
N LYS A 340 7.54 -15.97 -16.72
CA LYS A 340 7.61 -15.99 -18.19
C LYS A 340 8.59 -14.94 -18.73
N VAL A 341 8.57 -13.74 -18.19
CA VAL A 341 9.53 -12.68 -18.56
C VAL A 341 10.96 -13.06 -18.18
N GLN A 342 11.16 -13.60 -16.97
CA GLN A 342 12.46 -14.03 -16.50
C GLN A 342 13.03 -15.18 -17.34
N GLU A 343 12.23 -16.17 -17.69
CA GLU A 343 12.62 -17.27 -18.60
C GLU A 343 12.98 -16.75 -19.99
N LYS A 344 12.17 -15.84 -20.53
CA LYS A 344 12.45 -15.20 -21.81
C LYS A 344 13.75 -14.39 -21.79
N LEU A 345 13.99 -13.63 -20.72
CA LEU A 345 15.24 -12.89 -20.54
C LEU A 345 16.44 -13.84 -20.44
N LYS A 346 16.31 -14.95 -19.71
CA LYS A 346 17.35 -15.97 -19.61
C LYS A 346 17.61 -16.60 -20.96
N PHE A 347 16.57 -16.96 -21.70
CA PHE A 347 16.69 -17.49 -23.05
C PHE A 347 17.43 -16.52 -23.98
N LEU A 348 17.03 -15.25 -24.00
CA LEU A 348 17.70 -14.22 -24.82
C LEU A 348 19.14 -13.96 -24.40
N ALA A 349 19.45 -14.07 -23.12
CA ALA A 349 20.81 -13.89 -22.61
C ALA A 349 21.75 -15.08 -22.89
N THR A 350 21.21 -16.29 -23.04
CA THR A 350 22.02 -17.53 -23.13
C THR A 350 21.96 -18.22 -24.49
N THR A 351 20.96 -17.90 -25.31
CA THR A 351 20.66 -18.65 -26.55
C THR A 351 20.75 -17.74 -27.77
N ASP A 352 21.29 -18.26 -28.86
CA ASP A 352 21.23 -17.62 -30.18
C ASP A 352 19.83 -17.82 -30.77
N SER A 353 19.12 -16.74 -31.02
CA SER A 353 17.70 -16.78 -31.46
C SER A 353 17.48 -17.41 -32.84
N LEU A 354 18.51 -17.52 -33.66
CA LEU A 354 18.40 -18.07 -35.00
C LEU A 354 18.63 -19.59 -35.02
N SER A 355 19.73 -20.04 -34.35
CA SER A 355 20.11 -21.45 -34.31
C SER A 355 19.46 -22.25 -33.18
N GLY A 356 18.96 -21.59 -32.14
CA GLY A 356 18.43 -22.23 -30.93
C GLY A 356 19.50 -22.82 -30.01
N LEU A 357 20.78 -22.71 -30.36
CA LEU A 357 21.90 -23.17 -29.58
C LEU A 357 22.34 -22.10 -28.56
N TYR A 358 23.28 -22.44 -27.66
CA TYR A 358 23.88 -21.41 -26.80
C TYR A 358 24.53 -20.31 -27.64
N ASN A 359 24.39 -19.06 -27.22
CA ASN A 359 25.15 -17.98 -27.82
C ASN A 359 26.62 -18.06 -27.41
N ARG A 360 27.48 -17.29 -28.08
CA ARG A 360 28.93 -17.30 -27.83
C ARG A 360 29.31 -17.15 -26.36
N ALA A 361 28.65 -16.22 -25.65
CA ALA A 361 28.97 -15.92 -24.25
C ALA A 361 28.67 -17.12 -23.35
N GLU A 362 27.51 -17.71 -23.47
CA GLU A 362 27.10 -18.85 -22.64
C GLU A 362 27.84 -20.12 -23.02
N PHE A 363 28.09 -20.36 -24.32
CA PHE A 363 28.95 -21.46 -24.77
C PHE A 363 30.33 -21.39 -24.10
N MET A 364 30.98 -20.23 -24.12
CA MET A 364 32.32 -20.05 -23.52
C MET A 364 32.29 -20.26 -21.99
N ASN A 365 31.26 -19.76 -21.32
CA ASN A 365 31.07 -19.98 -19.88
C ASN A 365 30.96 -21.47 -19.53
N LEU A 366 30.13 -22.19 -20.26
CA LEU A 366 29.92 -23.63 -20.07
C LEU A 366 31.16 -24.44 -20.45
N ALA A 367 31.77 -24.16 -21.60
CA ALA A 367 32.98 -24.81 -22.05
C ALA A 367 34.14 -24.65 -21.06
N LYS A 368 34.33 -23.47 -20.49
CA LYS A 368 35.32 -23.19 -19.43
C LYS A 368 35.08 -24.00 -18.16
N ARG A 369 33.84 -24.12 -17.76
CA ARG A 369 33.47 -24.95 -16.60
C ARG A 369 33.75 -26.43 -16.82
N GLU A 370 33.43 -26.96 -18.00
CA GLU A 370 33.70 -28.34 -18.35
C GLU A 370 35.21 -28.63 -18.50
N PHE A 371 35.96 -27.69 -19.07
CA PHE A 371 37.39 -27.79 -19.13
C PHE A 371 38.03 -27.92 -17.74
N VAL A 372 37.64 -27.03 -16.80
CA VAL A 372 38.15 -27.08 -15.43
C VAL A 372 37.75 -28.40 -14.75
N TRP A 373 36.54 -28.90 -15.00
CA TRP A 373 36.03 -30.13 -14.44
C TRP A 373 36.80 -31.34 -14.98
N ALA A 374 36.99 -31.42 -16.32
CA ALA A 374 37.76 -32.51 -16.97
C ALA A 374 39.22 -32.56 -16.49
N LYS A 375 39.86 -31.40 -16.39
CA LYS A 375 41.24 -31.28 -15.82
C LYS A 375 41.30 -31.81 -14.39
N ARG A 376 40.35 -31.43 -13.53
CA ARG A 376 40.33 -31.82 -12.12
C ARG A 376 40.09 -33.30 -11.92
N ASN A 377 39.26 -33.89 -12.76
CA ASN A 377 38.84 -35.31 -12.64
C ASN A 377 39.69 -36.24 -13.54
N ASN A 378 40.66 -35.70 -14.27
CA ASN A 378 41.53 -36.44 -15.21
C ASN A 378 40.71 -37.15 -16.30
N GLU A 379 39.65 -36.47 -16.80
CA GLU A 379 38.81 -36.96 -17.88
C GLU A 379 39.16 -36.39 -19.24
N GLU A 380 38.73 -37.04 -20.31
CA GLU A 380 38.93 -36.58 -21.67
C GLU A 380 37.85 -35.58 -22.06
N LEU A 381 38.22 -34.54 -22.81
CA LEU A 381 37.30 -33.57 -23.36
C LEU A 381 37.73 -33.21 -24.77
N SER A 382 36.80 -33.29 -25.71
CA SER A 382 37.04 -32.91 -27.09
C SER A 382 36.24 -31.69 -27.47
N LEU A 383 36.80 -30.79 -28.25
CA LEU A 383 36.18 -29.59 -28.78
C LEU A 383 36.17 -29.64 -30.31
N LEU A 384 34.97 -29.40 -30.88
CA LEU A 384 34.76 -29.24 -32.31
C LEU A 384 34.49 -27.79 -32.62
N ILE A 385 35.11 -27.23 -33.63
CA ILE A 385 34.74 -25.95 -34.27
C ILE A 385 34.31 -26.27 -35.70
N MET A 386 33.17 -25.76 -36.11
CA MET A 386 32.52 -26.03 -37.37
C MET A 386 32.18 -24.73 -38.07
N ASP A 387 32.31 -24.72 -39.39
CA ASP A 387 32.00 -23.57 -40.23
C ASP A 387 31.27 -24.06 -41.50
N LEU A 388 30.18 -23.37 -41.87
CA LEU A 388 29.39 -23.63 -43.05
C LEU A 388 30.18 -23.29 -44.32
N ASP A 389 30.49 -24.29 -45.15
CA ASP A 389 31.25 -24.10 -46.37
C ASP A 389 30.51 -23.21 -47.36
N ASN A 390 31.23 -22.17 -47.84
CA ASN A 390 30.72 -21.23 -48.85
C ASN A 390 29.40 -20.53 -48.47
N PHE A 391 29.13 -20.31 -47.18
CA PHE A 391 27.88 -19.70 -46.70
C PHE A 391 27.59 -18.32 -47.31
N LYS A 392 28.64 -17.55 -47.59
CA LYS A 392 28.51 -16.27 -48.30
C LYS A 392 27.88 -16.47 -49.70
N ILE A 393 28.26 -17.52 -50.43
CA ILE A 393 27.69 -17.80 -51.75
C ILE A 393 26.20 -18.14 -51.65
N ILE A 394 25.80 -18.83 -50.56
CA ILE A 394 24.38 -19.10 -50.30
C ILE A 394 23.61 -17.78 -50.10
N ASN A 395 24.15 -16.89 -49.25
CA ASN A 395 23.53 -15.59 -49.05
C ASN A 395 23.47 -14.71 -50.34
N ASP A 396 24.53 -14.71 -51.10
CA ASP A 396 24.64 -13.91 -52.31
C ASP A 396 23.72 -14.45 -53.44
N THR A 397 23.43 -15.76 -53.44
CA THR A 397 22.63 -16.44 -54.48
C THR A 397 21.15 -16.46 -54.11
N PHE A 398 20.82 -16.78 -52.85
CA PHE A 398 19.44 -17.05 -52.39
C PHE A 398 18.89 -15.99 -51.45
N GLY A 399 19.69 -15.00 -51.08
CA GLY A 399 19.37 -13.95 -50.13
C GLY A 399 19.58 -14.34 -48.68
N HIS A 400 19.72 -13.32 -47.79
CA HIS A 400 19.97 -13.52 -46.37
C HIS A 400 18.91 -14.35 -45.64
N ALA A 401 17.64 -14.25 -46.05
CA ALA A 401 16.57 -15.04 -45.44
C ALA A 401 16.76 -16.56 -45.70
N ALA A 402 17.29 -16.95 -46.87
CA ALA A 402 17.64 -18.32 -47.15
C ALA A 402 18.84 -18.81 -46.34
N GLY A 403 19.84 -17.94 -46.15
CA GLY A 403 20.97 -18.21 -45.23
C GLY A 403 20.50 -18.41 -43.80
N ASP A 404 19.53 -17.61 -43.33
CA ASP A 404 18.96 -17.76 -41.98
C ASP A 404 18.27 -19.14 -41.84
N GLU A 405 17.60 -19.66 -42.87
CA GLU A 405 17.03 -21.01 -42.82
C GLU A 405 18.12 -22.10 -42.74
N VAL A 406 19.25 -21.93 -43.45
CA VAL A 406 20.39 -22.85 -43.34
C VAL A 406 20.96 -22.83 -41.91
N ILE A 407 21.04 -21.65 -41.27
CA ILE A 407 21.50 -21.53 -39.88
C ILE A 407 20.49 -22.22 -38.91
N ARG A 408 19.19 -22.11 -39.15
CA ARG A 408 18.17 -22.82 -38.33
C ARG A 408 18.33 -24.32 -38.47
N GLU A 409 18.47 -24.79 -39.73
CA GLU A 409 18.60 -26.22 -40.03
C GLU A 409 19.89 -26.81 -39.41
N ILE A 410 21.04 -26.17 -39.54
CA ILE A 410 22.25 -26.69 -38.90
C ILE A 410 22.13 -26.71 -37.37
N GLY A 411 21.49 -25.70 -36.76
CA GLY A 411 21.19 -25.70 -35.34
C GLY A 411 20.33 -26.90 -34.90
N SER A 412 19.30 -27.25 -35.70
CA SER A 412 18.46 -28.43 -35.49
C SER A 412 19.23 -29.74 -35.64
N ILE A 413 20.12 -29.84 -36.68
CA ILE A 413 20.98 -31.02 -36.88
C ILE A 413 21.95 -31.17 -35.70
N ILE A 414 22.54 -30.09 -35.20
CA ILE A 414 23.43 -30.13 -34.04
C ILE A 414 22.64 -30.64 -32.81
N MET A 415 21.47 -30.10 -32.52
CA MET A 415 20.67 -30.52 -31.35
C MET A 415 20.28 -32.02 -31.42
N THR A 416 20.12 -32.58 -32.59
CA THR A 416 19.71 -33.99 -32.76
C THR A 416 20.90 -34.96 -32.91
N SER A 417 22.05 -34.50 -33.36
CA SER A 417 23.26 -35.32 -33.58
C SER A 417 24.14 -35.52 -32.34
N PHE A 418 24.11 -34.54 -31.44
CA PHE A 418 24.94 -34.57 -30.22
C PHE A 418 24.06 -34.91 -29.00
N ARG A 419 24.70 -35.38 -27.92
CA ARG A 419 24.01 -35.76 -26.66
C ARG A 419 23.54 -34.52 -25.90
N LYS A 420 22.49 -34.67 -25.12
CA LYS A 420 22.03 -33.58 -24.23
C LYS A 420 23.08 -33.13 -23.20
N THR A 421 24.10 -33.95 -22.93
CA THR A 421 25.21 -33.66 -22.05
C THR A 421 26.30 -32.87 -22.72
N ASP A 422 26.34 -32.86 -24.06
CA ASP A 422 27.30 -32.09 -24.84
C ASP A 422 26.86 -30.64 -24.92
N ILE A 423 27.84 -29.71 -25.01
CA ILE A 423 27.56 -28.28 -25.02
C ILE A 423 27.73 -27.79 -26.45
N ALA A 424 26.67 -27.29 -27.05
CA ALA A 424 26.70 -26.76 -28.41
C ALA A 424 26.32 -25.29 -28.44
N GLY A 425 27.07 -24.50 -29.20
CA GLY A 425 26.83 -23.06 -29.33
C GLY A 425 27.18 -22.52 -30.72
N ARG A 426 26.55 -21.38 -31.07
CA ARG A 426 26.93 -20.56 -32.22
C ARG A 426 27.92 -19.51 -31.75
N ILE A 427 29.17 -19.57 -32.28
CA ILE A 427 30.28 -18.72 -31.83
C ILE A 427 30.56 -17.55 -32.78
N GLY A 428 30.03 -17.61 -34.01
CA GLY A 428 30.20 -16.59 -35.04
C GLY A 428 28.99 -16.57 -36.00
N GLY A 429 29.08 -15.84 -37.10
CA GLY A 429 27.97 -15.72 -38.06
C GLY A 429 27.58 -17.08 -38.66
N GLU A 430 28.55 -17.86 -39.12
CA GLU A 430 28.38 -19.19 -39.75
C GLU A 430 29.17 -20.26 -39.00
N GLU A 431 29.72 -19.91 -37.81
CA GLU A 431 30.56 -20.76 -37.00
C GLU A 431 29.84 -21.34 -35.79
N PHE A 432 30.04 -22.60 -35.54
CA PHE A 432 29.47 -23.34 -34.42
C PHE A 432 30.55 -24.09 -33.66
N ALA A 433 30.32 -24.34 -32.40
CA ALA A 433 31.24 -25.14 -31.60
C ALA A 433 30.48 -26.14 -30.73
N VAL A 434 31.11 -27.31 -30.50
CA VAL A 434 30.57 -28.34 -29.62
C VAL A 434 31.65 -28.87 -28.71
N VAL A 435 31.37 -28.93 -27.41
CA VAL A 435 32.22 -29.61 -26.42
C VAL A 435 31.62 -30.99 -26.16
N LEU A 436 32.38 -32.03 -26.43
CA LEU A 436 32.05 -33.41 -26.15
C LEU A 436 32.65 -33.81 -24.81
N ARG A 437 31.81 -34.20 -23.88
CA ARG A 437 32.23 -34.66 -22.54
C ARG A 437 32.65 -36.12 -22.59
N ASN A 438 33.72 -36.48 -21.87
CA ASN A 438 34.21 -37.84 -21.77
C ASN A 438 34.35 -38.50 -23.16
N ALA A 439 34.98 -37.79 -24.09
CA ALA A 439 35.23 -38.26 -25.45
C ALA A 439 36.66 -38.06 -25.85
N SER A 440 37.30 -39.16 -26.23
CA SER A 440 38.67 -39.16 -26.81
C SER A 440 38.67 -38.51 -28.20
N LEU A 441 39.85 -38.17 -28.72
CA LEU A 441 39.98 -37.59 -30.05
C LEU A 441 39.42 -38.53 -31.14
N GLU A 442 39.61 -39.85 -31.00
CA GLU A 442 39.11 -40.86 -31.92
C GLU A 442 37.61 -40.95 -31.91
N GLU A 443 37.00 -40.95 -30.70
CA GLU A 443 35.53 -40.97 -30.55
C GLU A 443 34.92 -39.69 -31.11
N ALA A 444 35.51 -38.53 -30.77
CA ALA A 444 35.10 -37.24 -31.29
C ALA A 444 35.17 -37.19 -32.82
N LYS A 445 36.20 -37.79 -33.41
CA LYS A 445 36.35 -37.88 -34.88
C LYS A 445 35.23 -38.69 -35.51
N MET A 446 34.84 -39.82 -34.93
CA MET A 446 33.74 -40.64 -35.45
C MET A 446 32.43 -39.87 -35.39
N VAL A 447 32.18 -39.16 -34.29
CA VAL A 447 30.96 -38.32 -34.12
C VAL A 447 30.98 -37.16 -35.13
N ALA A 448 32.12 -36.50 -35.31
CA ALA A 448 32.24 -35.38 -36.23
C ALA A 448 32.04 -35.80 -37.70
N GLU A 449 32.59 -36.95 -38.13
CA GLU A 449 32.40 -37.47 -39.50
C GLU A 449 30.93 -37.84 -39.73
N LYS A 450 30.27 -38.50 -38.79
CA LYS A 450 28.87 -38.82 -38.88
C LYS A 450 28.02 -37.58 -39.00
N PHE A 451 28.30 -36.55 -38.20
CA PHE A 451 27.63 -35.26 -38.26
C PHE A 451 27.85 -34.58 -39.62
N ARG A 452 29.09 -34.50 -40.09
CA ARG A 452 29.44 -33.96 -41.41
C ARG A 452 28.65 -34.63 -42.57
N GLU A 453 28.59 -35.97 -42.55
CA GLU A 453 27.79 -36.73 -43.52
C GLU A 453 26.28 -36.43 -43.42
N THR A 454 25.76 -36.29 -42.20
CA THR A 454 24.37 -35.92 -41.99
C THR A 454 24.05 -34.55 -42.58
N VAL A 455 24.96 -33.56 -42.36
CA VAL A 455 24.80 -32.23 -42.94
C VAL A 455 24.92 -32.26 -44.46
N ALA A 456 25.91 -32.97 -45.03
CA ALA A 456 26.09 -33.05 -46.50
C ALA A 456 24.91 -33.69 -47.23
N ASN A 457 24.16 -34.57 -46.55
CA ASN A 457 22.99 -35.23 -47.12
C ASN A 457 21.69 -34.45 -46.86
N ARG A 458 21.75 -33.36 -46.07
CA ARG A 458 20.56 -32.56 -45.77
C ARG A 458 20.36 -31.47 -46.80
N LYS A 459 19.09 -31.17 -47.09
CA LYS A 459 18.69 -30.09 -47.97
C LYS A 459 17.70 -29.19 -47.25
N VAL A 460 17.84 -27.91 -47.46
CA VAL A 460 16.90 -26.89 -46.99
C VAL A 460 16.01 -26.46 -48.14
N ASN A 461 14.71 -26.57 -47.95
CA ASN A 461 13.73 -26.10 -48.95
C ASN A 461 13.41 -24.62 -48.67
N TYR A 462 13.71 -23.73 -49.60
CA TYR A 462 13.41 -22.32 -49.55
C TYR A 462 12.62 -21.89 -50.79
N GLY A 463 11.30 -21.73 -50.66
CA GLY A 463 10.41 -21.54 -51.77
C GLY A 463 10.39 -22.77 -52.67
N GLU A 464 10.65 -22.62 -53.99
CA GLU A 464 10.76 -23.70 -54.96
C GLU A 464 12.18 -24.26 -55.13
N GLN A 465 13.13 -23.80 -54.31
CA GLN A 465 14.55 -24.15 -54.46
C GLN A 465 15.01 -25.06 -53.33
N GLU A 466 15.88 -26.03 -53.68
CA GLU A 466 16.59 -26.87 -52.72
C GLU A 466 18.04 -26.36 -52.54
N ILE A 467 18.40 -26.02 -51.28
CA ILE A 467 19.76 -25.56 -50.95
C ILE A 467 20.49 -26.69 -50.27
N SER A 468 21.61 -27.14 -50.89
CA SER A 468 22.55 -28.07 -50.30
C SER A 468 23.71 -27.32 -49.72
N PHE A 469 24.21 -27.77 -48.57
CA PHE A 469 25.31 -27.14 -47.87
C PHE A 469 26.19 -28.19 -47.18
N THR A 470 27.44 -27.86 -46.93
CA THR A 470 28.38 -28.72 -46.23
C THR A 470 29.06 -27.97 -45.08
N VAL A 471 29.79 -28.69 -44.27
CA VAL A 471 30.50 -28.15 -43.10
C VAL A 471 31.90 -28.67 -43.04
N SER A 472 32.86 -27.77 -42.78
CA SER A 472 34.24 -28.11 -42.41
C SER A 472 34.38 -28.15 -40.90
N ILE A 473 35.08 -29.10 -40.35
CA ILE A 473 35.19 -29.33 -38.91
C ILE A 473 36.65 -29.44 -38.52
N GLY A 474 37.06 -28.61 -37.54
CA GLY A 474 38.34 -28.72 -36.85
C GLY A 474 38.13 -29.23 -35.42
N MET A 475 39.03 -30.07 -34.97
CA MET A 475 38.92 -30.69 -33.65
C MET A 475 40.22 -30.60 -32.84
N ALA A 476 40.04 -30.47 -31.53
CA ALA A 476 41.13 -30.63 -30.55
C ALA A 476 40.59 -31.37 -29.32
N ALA A 477 41.44 -32.13 -28.68
CA ALA A 477 41.13 -32.85 -27.45
C ALA A 477 42.16 -32.58 -26.38
N ILE A 478 41.73 -32.68 -25.13
CA ILE A 478 42.62 -32.73 -23.97
C ILE A 478 42.43 -34.05 -23.24
N ARG A 479 43.49 -34.53 -22.62
CA ARG A 479 43.49 -35.74 -21.79
C ARG A 479 43.95 -35.39 -20.40
N GLY A 480 42.99 -35.05 -19.53
CA GLY A 480 43.22 -34.78 -18.12
C GLY A 480 44.33 -33.75 -17.84
N ASN A 481 45.25 -34.08 -16.94
CA ASN A 481 46.37 -33.20 -16.51
C ASN A 481 47.66 -33.39 -17.31
N THR A 482 47.65 -34.18 -18.36
CA THR A 482 48.88 -34.58 -19.07
C THR A 482 49.30 -33.60 -20.17
N ASP A 483 48.43 -32.68 -20.56
CA ASP A 483 48.73 -31.70 -21.62
C ASP A 483 49.11 -30.34 -21.05
N ASP A 484 50.10 -29.68 -21.69
CA ASP A 484 50.53 -28.29 -21.41
C ASP A 484 49.47 -27.25 -21.86
N ILE A 485 48.18 -27.57 -21.69
CA ILE A 485 47.04 -26.71 -22.02
C ILE A 485 46.51 -26.13 -20.71
N TYR A 486 46.53 -24.82 -20.59
CA TYR A 486 46.17 -24.12 -19.34
C TYR A 486 44.76 -23.55 -19.33
N ASP A 487 44.16 -23.28 -20.50
CA ASP A 487 42.83 -22.71 -20.63
C ASP A 487 42.08 -23.33 -21.81
N ILE A 488 40.74 -23.22 -21.79
CA ILE A 488 39.85 -23.63 -22.89
C ILE A 488 40.15 -22.85 -24.17
N GLU A 489 40.64 -21.63 -24.07
CA GLU A 489 41.02 -20.80 -25.22
C GLU A 489 42.18 -21.41 -26.01
N ASP A 490 43.13 -22.13 -25.37
CA ASP A 490 44.15 -22.88 -26.05
C ASP A 490 43.61 -24.06 -26.87
N VAL A 491 42.58 -24.73 -26.32
CA VAL A 491 41.88 -25.83 -27.01
C VAL A 491 41.12 -25.30 -28.23
N LEU A 492 40.41 -24.16 -28.05
CA LEU A 492 39.71 -23.49 -29.15
C LEU A 492 40.67 -23.11 -30.28
N LYS A 493 41.83 -22.54 -29.95
CA LYS A 493 42.86 -22.17 -30.92
C LYS A 493 43.35 -23.38 -31.71
N LYS A 494 43.63 -24.52 -31.06
CA LYS A 494 44.05 -25.75 -31.73
C LYS A 494 42.94 -26.29 -32.67
N ALA A 495 41.68 -26.24 -32.23
CA ALA A 495 40.56 -26.65 -33.05
C ALA A 495 40.32 -25.70 -34.25
N ASP A 496 40.58 -24.40 -34.08
CA ASP A 496 40.49 -23.41 -35.15
C ASP A 496 41.62 -23.62 -36.21
N ASP A 497 42.88 -23.87 -35.74
CA ASP A 497 43.99 -24.24 -36.63
C ASP A 497 43.66 -25.51 -37.42
N ALA A 498 42.97 -26.48 -36.81
CA ALA A 498 42.53 -27.68 -37.48
C ALA A 498 41.41 -27.39 -38.50
N LEU A 499 40.44 -26.50 -38.17
CA LEU A 499 39.41 -26.06 -39.09
C LEU A 499 40.00 -25.39 -40.33
N TYR A 500 41.00 -24.54 -40.12
CA TYR A 500 41.73 -23.94 -41.24
C TYR A 500 42.32 -24.97 -42.17
N LYS A 501 42.97 -26.06 -41.65
CA LYS A 501 43.47 -27.19 -42.45
C LYS A 501 42.35 -27.91 -43.19
N ALA A 502 41.15 -28.11 -42.56
CA ALA A 502 40.01 -28.71 -43.21
C ALA A 502 39.54 -27.90 -44.44
N LYS A 503 39.39 -26.59 -44.26
CA LYS A 503 39.06 -25.67 -45.35
C LYS A 503 40.10 -25.69 -46.49
N ALA A 504 41.38 -25.75 -46.17
CA ALA A 504 42.47 -25.80 -47.14
C ALA A 504 42.55 -27.14 -47.92
N LYS A 505 42.10 -28.26 -47.33
CA LYS A 505 42.03 -29.58 -47.95
C LYS A 505 40.87 -29.78 -48.97
N GLY A 506 40.09 -28.75 -49.20
CA GLY A 506 38.96 -28.80 -50.14
C GLY A 506 37.59 -28.75 -49.51
N ARG A 507 37.51 -28.40 -48.21
CA ARG A 507 36.27 -28.31 -47.42
C ARG A 507 35.52 -29.66 -47.24
N ASN A 508 34.34 -29.62 -46.62
CA ASN A 508 33.54 -30.82 -46.36
C ASN A 508 34.34 -31.97 -45.78
N CYS A 509 35.19 -31.71 -44.77
CA CYS A 509 36.03 -32.72 -44.14
C CYS A 509 36.31 -32.37 -42.69
N VAL A 510 36.79 -33.37 -41.93
CA VAL A 510 37.22 -33.24 -40.53
C VAL A 510 38.74 -33.22 -40.51
N ALA A 511 39.34 -32.33 -39.71
CA ALA A 511 40.77 -32.24 -39.44
C ALA A 511 41.09 -32.12 -37.94
N THR A 512 42.29 -32.50 -37.57
CA THR A 512 42.83 -32.41 -36.22
C THR A 512 44.16 -31.69 -36.20
#